data_b53c63b0b7d2b2eee384632c7d3b87f2
#
_entry.id   b53c63b0b7d2b2eee384632c7d3b87f2
#
_cell.length_a   1.000
_cell.length_b   1.000
_cell.length_c   1.000
_cell.angle_alpha   90.00
_cell.angle_beta   90.00
_cell.angle_gamma   90.00
#
_symmetry.space_group_name_H-M   'P 1'
#
loop_
_entity.id
_entity.type
_entity.pdbx_description
1 polymer ?
#
loop_
_entity_poly.entity_id
_entity_poly.type
_entity_poly.pdbx_seq_one_letter_code
_entity_poly.pdbx_strand_id
1 'polypeptide(L)'
;MIESTSRIATSKSSYDYGDSGHFEECIEELQSKEDHIKGKYCIADITYQYMNFTSEENPVLLKDLTLRITGGMHMLRFPTRAVCLPSNCSDADAGFIMKKLQYSNTTIKSLMCQTKEEVYEPLDRNAYVGIVIIVLIAIVVFLATMYDLYCQKYTQERGKPGLVAFSVYTNGKKLLQTSNNRTSSLDCLDGIRVLSMIWVMTFHMYVKYIAVPVFNSKESIQISGGILGILFTTGHLACDALFIVGGTLVTYVYFSRTKEGDLTLYTIIKHYIHRYIRLTPALIGVIIVVATLIKYTGSGPKWPVVDTLYQEGCQKYWWSTILYIHNEVYVDNMCVAHTWYIAVDTQLYIISPLIFYMLKKHTKIGVTCIIFAILASITVAFVKGYDGNIIATVSDAYYANVDVAFVMLYFYLSTVTRAAPWFMGTLLGYLLTRTGFKKPLSQVILTT
;
A
#
# COMPACT_ATOMS: atom_id res chain seq x y z
N MET A 1 13.32 -24.59 25.51
CA MET A 1 13.46 -25.03 24.08
C MET A 1 12.25 -25.80 23.57
N ILE A 2 11.87 -26.91 24.22
CA ILE A 2 10.72 -27.72 23.75
C ILE A 2 9.41 -26.95 23.88
N GLU A 3 9.25 -26.14 24.92
CA GLU A 3 8.04 -25.31 25.15
C GLU A 3 7.92 -24.17 24.17
N SER A 4 9.03 -23.58 23.75
CA SER A 4 9.04 -22.49 22.75
C SER A 4 8.94 -22.99 21.30
N THR A 5 8.96 -24.31 21.09
CA THR A 5 8.74 -24.95 19.79
C THR A 5 7.25 -25.06 19.51
N SER A 6 6.84 -24.93 18.27
CA SER A 6 5.44 -25.11 17.89
C SER A 6 4.93 -26.51 18.25
N ARG A 7 3.70 -26.58 18.78
CA ARG A 7 3.10 -27.87 19.18
C ARG A 7 2.69 -28.63 17.93
N ILE A 8 2.93 -29.95 17.98
CA ILE A 8 2.41 -30.86 16.95
C ILE A 8 0.89 -30.91 17.12
N ALA A 9 0.15 -30.53 16.10
CA ALA A 9 -1.31 -30.60 16.12
C ALA A 9 -1.75 -32.05 16.34
N THR A 10 -2.24 -32.35 17.52
CA THR A 10 -2.72 -33.71 17.90
C THR A 10 -4.18 -33.94 17.54
N SER A 11 -4.90 -32.90 17.07
CA SER A 11 -6.32 -32.99 16.72
C SER A 11 -6.54 -32.90 15.21
N LYS A 12 -7.49 -33.68 14.72
CA LYS A 12 -8.01 -33.65 13.34
C LYS A 12 -8.73 -32.36 12.96
N SER A 13 -8.63 -31.28 13.73
CA SER A 13 -9.21 -30.00 13.35
C SER A 13 -8.27 -29.36 12.32
N SER A 14 -8.61 -29.55 11.08
CA SER A 14 -7.92 -29.16 9.85
C SER A 14 -7.79 -27.66 9.61
N TYR A 15 -7.89 -26.82 10.62
CA TYR A 15 -7.92 -25.38 10.49
C TYR A 15 -6.77 -24.64 11.21
N ASP A 16 -5.78 -25.37 11.72
CA ASP A 16 -4.61 -24.77 12.38
C ASP A 16 -3.60 -24.33 11.33
N TYR A 17 -3.78 -23.10 10.81
CA TYR A 17 -2.94 -22.53 9.77
C TYR A 17 -1.52 -22.14 10.21
N GLY A 18 -1.15 -22.40 11.45
CA GLY A 18 0.23 -22.22 11.88
C GLY A 18 0.35 -22.00 13.38
N ASP A 19 1.26 -22.74 13.94
CA ASP A 19 1.76 -22.52 15.28
C ASP A 19 3.20 -21.99 15.14
N SER A 20 3.41 -20.75 15.53
CA SER A 20 4.71 -20.09 15.51
C SER A 20 5.50 -20.32 16.81
N GLY A 21 5.00 -21.12 17.75
CA GLY A 21 5.65 -21.26 19.05
C GLY A 21 5.80 -19.94 19.80
N HIS A 22 6.73 -19.90 20.74
CA HIS A 22 7.01 -18.70 21.54
C HIS A 22 8.34 -18.06 21.14
N PHE A 23 8.29 -17.08 20.24
CA PHE A 23 9.46 -16.40 19.69
C PHE A 23 10.31 -15.72 20.78
N GLU A 24 9.69 -14.89 21.60
CA GLU A 24 10.38 -14.13 22.65
C GLU A 24 11.03 -15.04 23.70
N GLU A 25 10.33 -16.08 24.11
CA GLU A 25 10.86 -17.07 25.05
C GLU A 25 12.09 -17.80 24.48
N CYS A 26 12.07 -18.15 23.18
CA CYS A 26 13.21 -18.75 22.51
C CYS A 26 14.42 -17.83 22.45
N ILE A 27 14.20 -16.55 22.15
CA ILE A 27 15.27 -15.56 21.95
C ILE A 27 15.81 -15.01 23.28
N GLU A 28 14.93 -14.79 24.29
CA GLU A 28 15.30 -14.08 25.52
C GLU A 28 15.55 -14.97 26.73
N GLU A 29 14.73 -16.00 26.95
CA GLU A 29 14.70 -16.74 28.23
C GLU A 29 15.63 -17.94 28.31
N LEU A 30 16.23 -18.40 27.21
CA LEU A 30 17.13 -19.56 27.24
C LEU A 30 18.49 -19.33 27.86
N GLN A 31 18.69 -18.21 28.57
CA GLN A 31 19.82 -18.03 29.46
C GLN A 31 19.60 -18.82 30.76
N SER A 32 19.76 -20.15 30.69
CA SER A 32 19.92 -20.97 31.91
C SER A 32 21.14 -20.46 32.68
N LYS A 33 21.00 -20.33 34.01
CA LYS A 33 22.03 -19.77 34.90
C LYS A 33 23.35 -20.61 34.92
N GLU A 34 23.38 -21.76 34.33
CA GLU A 34 24.54 -22.68 34.38
C GLU A 34 25.17 -23.02 33.03
N ASP A 35 24.40 -22.93 31.91
CA ASP A 35 24.93 -23.11 30.56
C ASP A 35 24.51 -21.93 29.70
N HIS A 36 25.47 -21.21 29.11
CA HIS A 36 25.26 -20.09 28.20
C HIS A 36 24.70 -20.53 26.82
N ILE A 37 23.66 -21.35 26.83
CA ILE A 37 23.00 -21.81 25.62
C ILE A 37 22.07 -20.69 25.14
N LYS A 38 22.47 -20.01 24.05
CA LYS A 38 21.63 -19.02 23.37
C LYS A 38 20.61 -19.73 22.48
N GLY A 39 19.39 -19.20 22.44
CA GLY A 39 18.34 -19.72 21.57
C GLY A 39 18.48 -19.21 20.14
N LYS A 40 18.14 -20.09 19.20
CA LYS A 40 17.93 -19.78 17.78
C LYS A 40 16.52 -20.17 17.41
N TYR A 41 15.73 -19.19 17.05
CA TYR A 41 14.36 -19.41 16.61
C TYR A 41 14.31 -19.57 15.10
N CYS A 42 13.77 -20.68 14.63
CA CYS A 42 13.61 -20.97 13.22
C CYS A 42 12.13 -21.18 12.89
N ILE A 43 11.60 -20.45 11.92
CA ILE A 43 10.24 -20.60 11.40
C ILE A 43 10.29 -21.05 9.94
N ALA A 44 9.46 -22.03 9.60
CA ALA A 44 9.33 -22.53 8.24
C ALA A 44 7.91 -22.36 7.72
N ASP A 45 7.79 -21.99 6.46
CA ASP A 45 6.57 -22.08 5.68
C ASP A 45 6.52 -23.47 5.02
N ILE A 46 5.44 -24.20 5.24
CA ILE A 46 5.31 -25.62 4.90
C ILE A 46 4.23 -25.78 3.84
N THR A 47 4.49 -26.65 2.86
CA THR A 47 3.45 -27.14 1.94
C THR A 47 3.24 -28.62 2.13
N TYR A 48 1.99 -29.03 2.15
CA TYR A 48 1.62 -30.46 2.14
C TYR A 48 1.67 -30.99 0.72
N GLN A 49 2.45 -32.03 0.46
CA GLN A 49 2.31 -32.82 -0.76
C GLN A 49 1.00 -33.60 -0.68
N TYR A 50 0.19 -33.49 -1.69
CA TYR A 50 -1.14 -34.06 -1.85
C TYR A 50 -1.32 -35.43 -1.24
N MET A 51 -2.23 -35.56 -0.29
CA MET A 51 -3.08 -36.74 -0.27
C MET A 51 -4.10 -36.54 -1.40
N ASN A 52 -4.21 -37.51 -2.30
CA ASN A 52 -5.32 -37.60 -3.25
C ASN A 52 -6.63 -37.63 -2.45
N PHE A 53 -7.17 -36.49 -2.14
CA PHE A 53 -8.55 -36.40 -1.70
C PHE A 53 -9.41 -36.57 -2.93
N THR A 54 -9.89 -37.82 -3.12
CA THR A 54 -11.06 -38.05 -3.97
C THR A 54 -12.17 -37.16 -3.42
N SER A 55 -12.55 -36.24 -4.27
CA SER A 55 -13.68 -35.34 -4.16
C SER A 55 -14.83 -35.91 -3.35
N GLU A 56 -15.26 -35.23 -2.32
CA GLU A 56 -16.69 -34.98 -2.04
C GLU A 56 -16.96 -34.08 -0.84
N GLU A 57 -15.96 -33.81 0.03
CA GLU A 57 -16.26 -33.05 1.26
C GLU A 57 -15.50 -31.75 1.49
N ASN A 58 -14.91 -31.11 0.57
CA ASN A 58 -14.44 -29.69 0.59
C ASN A 58 -13.32 -29.45 -0.43
N PRO A 59 -13.66 -29.14 -1.67
CA PRO A 59 -12.66 -28.81 -2.70
C PRO A 59 -11.98 -27.44 -2.46
N VAL A 60 -12.45 -26.66 -1.49
CA VAL A 60 -12.02 -25.28 -1.24
C VAL A 60 -10.74 -25.20 -0.39
N LEU A 61 -10.36 -26.26 0.32
CA LEU A 61 -9.35 -26.12 1.38
C LEU A 61 -7.93 -26.52 0.98
N LEU A 62 -7.71 -27.14 -0.15
CA LEU A 62 -6.44 -27.83 -0.44
C LEU A 62 -5.80 -27.58 -1.79
N LYS A 63 -6.46 -26.87 -2.68
CA LYS A 63 -5.83 -26.47 -3.93
C LYS A 63 -5.07 -25.16 -3.74
N ASP A 64 -3.78 -25.32 -3.60
CA ASP A 64 -2.75 -24.31 -3.77
C ASP A 64 -2.76 -23.08 -2.84
N LEU A 65 -2.23 -23.34 -1.66
CA LEU A 65 -1.68 -22.32 -0.76
C LEU A 65 -0.41 -21.64 -1.32
N THR A 66 -0.13 -21.74 -2.60
CA THR A 66 1.00 -21.07 -3.25
C THR A 66 0.60 -19.71 -3.80
N LEU A 67 0.32 -18.77 -2.92
CA LEU A 67 0.19 -17.38 -3.31
C LEU A 67 1.58 -16.74 -3.39
N ARG A 68 2.21 -16.78 -4.55
CA ARG A 68 3.33 -15.87 -4.84
C ARG A 68 2.73 -14.54 -5.26
N ILE A 69 2.75 -13.57 -4.37
CA ILE A 69 2.67 -12.17 -4.77
C ILE A 69 4.11 -11.70 -4.85
N THR A 70 4.67 -11.71 -6.05
CA THR A 70 5.90 -11.01 -6.37
C THR A 70 5.63 -9.50 -6.25
N GLY A 71 6.64 -8.70 -5.96
CA GLY A 71 6.47 -7.25 -5.82
C GLY A 71 6.15 -6.76 -4.41
N GLY A 72 6.76 -7.35 -3.40
CA GLY A 72 6.71 -6.83 -2.02
C GLY A 72 5.42 -7.18 -1.26
N MET A 73 4.48 -7.88 -1.88
CA MET A 73 3.26 -8.35 -1.21
C MET A 73 3.22 -9.88 -1.22
N HIS A 74 4.04 -10.51 -0.37
CA HIS A 74 3.89 -11.94 -0.09
C HIS A 74 2.70 -12.14 0.86
N MET A 75 1.52 -12.35 0.33
CA MET A 75 0.41 -12.91 1.08
C MET A 75 0.51 -14.43 1.06
N LEU A 76 1.37 -14.99 1.89
CA LEU A 76 1.53 -16.43 1.99
C LEU A 76 0.79 -16.94 3.22
N ARG A 77 -0.34 -17.61 3.00
CA ARG A 77 -0.93 -18.51 3.99
C ARG A 77 -0.31 -19.90 3.84
N PHE A 78 0.97 -20.04 4.14
CA PHE A 78 1.50 -21.36 4.41
C PHE A 78 1.28 -21.71 5.88
N PRO A 79 0.90 -22.94 6.20
CA PRO A 79 1.04 -23.39 7.55
C PRO A 79 2.47 -23.14 8.00
N THR A 80 2.63 -22.42 9.09
CA THR A 80 3.94 -22.12 9.65
C THR A 80 4.22 -23.05 10.80
N ARG A 81 5.47 -23.48 10.92
CA ARG A 81 5.97 -24.21 12.06
C ARG A 81 7.27 -23.60 12.52
N ALA A 82 7.47 -23.55 13.81
CA ALA A 82 8.69 -23.02 14.38
C ALA A 82 9.35 -24.03 15.30
N VAL A 83 10.67 -23.98 15.35
CA VAL A 83 11.48 -24.73 16.31
C VAL A 83 12.45 -23.79 17.01
N CYS A 84 12.65 -24.02 18.28
CA CYS A 84 13.65 -23.34 19.07
C CYS A 84 14.84 -24.29 19.29
N LEU A 85 16.01 -23.87 18.86
CA LEU A 85 17.25 -24.67 18.86
C LEU A 85 18.37 -23.91 19.55
N PRO A 86 19.46 -24.58 19.97
CA PRO A 86 20.69 -23.89 20.34
C PRO A 86 21.25 -23.09 19.18
N SER A 87 21.81 -21.90 19.46
CA SER A 87 22.37 -20.99 18.42
C SER A 87 23.50 -21.62 17.60
N ASN A 88 24.18 -22.64 18.14
CA ASN A 88 25.22 -23.38 17.46
C ASN A 88 24.70 -24.33 16.36
N CYS A 89 23.39 -24.61 16.31
CA CYS A 89 22.79 -25.41 15.25
C CYS A 89 22.75 -24.60 13.95
N SER A 90 23.09 -25.28 12.86
CA SER A 90 22.96 -24.68 11.51
C SER A 90 21.50 -24.61 11.06
N ASP A 91 21.22 -23.80 10.03
CA ASP A 91 19.89 -23.74 9.42
C ASP A 91 19.50 -25.08 8.76
N ALA A 92 20.51 -25.86 8.31
CA ALA A 92 20.32 -27.20 7.79
C ALA A 92 19.83 -28.17 8.89
N ASP A 93 20.35 -28.04 10.13
CA ASP A 93 19.89 -28.83 11.26
C ASP A 93 18.45 -28.50 11.62
N ALA A 94 18.09 -27.21 11.57
CA ALA A 94 16.71 -26.75 11.77
C ALA A 94 15.78 -27.36 10.72
N GLY A 95 16.17 -27.34 9.45
CA GLY A 95 15.41 -27.95 8.35
C GLY A 95 15.26 -29.46 8.51
N PHE A 96 16.32 -30.16 8.97
CA PHE A 96 16.29 -31.61 9.23
C PHE A 96 15.35 -31.95 10.38
N ILE A 97 15.43 -31.20 11.49
CA ILE A 97 14.58 -31.41 12.66
C ILE A 97 13.11 -31.14 12.29
N MET A 98 12.84 -30.08 11.59
CA MET A 98 11.48 -29.79 11.13
C MET A 98 10.92 -30.88 10.23
N LYS A 99 11.72 -31.41 9.29
CA LYS A 99 11.31 -32.58 8.48
C LYS A 99 11.01 -33.83 9.32
N LYS A 100 11.76 -34.05 10.38
CA LYS A 100 11.51 -35.19 11.28
C LYS A 100 10.29 -35.03 12.20
N LEU A 101 10.00 -33.77 12.58
CA LEU A 101 8.85 -33.46 13.43
C LEU A 101 7.55 -33.41 12.62
N GLN A 102 7.64 -33.43 11.29
CA GLN A 102 6.49 -33.32 10.38
C GLN A 102 6.07 -34.71 9.85
N TYR A 103 4.78 -34.82 9.55
CA TYR A 103 4.23 -35.96 8.84
C TYR A 103 4.88 -36.13 7.45
N SER A 104 5.01 -37.35 6.99
CA SER A 104 5.82 -37.79 5.85
C SER A 104 5.56 -37.17 4.48
N ASN A 105 4.63 -36.22 4.34
CA ASN A 105 4.22 -35.62 3.06
C ASN A 105 4.27 -34.09 3.02
N THR A 106 5.24 -33.49 3.72
CA THR A 106 5.38 -32.02 3.72
C THR A 106 6.70 -31.57 3.12
N THR A 107 6.67 -30.47 2.38
CA THR A 107 7.88 -29.80 1.89
C THR A 107 8.03 -28.43 2.53
N ILE A 108 9.25 -28.11 2.98
CA ILE A 108 9.61 -26.78 3.49
C ILE A 108 9.85 -25.90 2.27
N LYS A 109 9.09 -24.80 2.15
CA LYS A 109 9.28 -23.81 1.09
C LYS A 109 10.26 -22.71 1.46
N SER A 110 10.18 -22.23 2.68
CA SER A 110 11.10 -21.23 3.20
C SER A 110 11.43 -21.55 4.65
N LEU A 111 12.65 -21.29 5.04
CA LEU A 111 13.14 -21.40 6.40
C LEU A 111 13.84 -20.12 6.76
N MET A 112 13.43 -19.52 7.86
CA MET A 112 14.03 -18.30 8.42
C MET A 112 14.44 -18.58 9.85
N CYS A 113 15.71 -18.38 10.15
CA CYS A 113 16.24 -18.52 11.49
C CYS A 113 16.69 -17.16 12.01
N GLN A 114 16.53 -16.92 13.32
CA GLN A 114 16.92 -15.68 13.99
C GLN A 114 17.55 -16.01 15.33
N THR A 115 18.66 -15.35 15.62
CA THR A 115 19.31 -15.34 16.93
C THR A 115 19.03 -14.00 17.63
N LYS A 116 19.31 -13.90 18.93
CA LYS A 116 19.17 -12.65 19.69
C LYS A 116 20.02 -11.52 19.11
N GLU A 117 21.21 -11.85 18.67
CA GLU A 117 22.14 -10.88 18.07
C GLU A 117 21.61 -10.30 16.76
N GLU A 118 20.94 -11.11 15.95
CA GLU A 118 20.32 -10.66 14.70
C GLU A 118 19.05 -9.85 14.95
N VAL A 119 18.25 -10.21 15.94
CA VAL A 119 17.03 -9.47 16.30
C VAL A 119 17.35 -8.08 16.87
N TYR A 120 18.39 -8.00 17.69
CA TYR A 120 18.82 -6.75 18.34
C TYR A 120 20.13 -6.20 17.73
N GLU A 121 20.23 -6.29 16.43
CA GLU A 121 21.38 -5.79 15.68
C GLU A 121 21.61 -4.28 15.96
N PRO A 122 22.84 -3.83 16.20
CA PRO A 122 23.13 -2.42 16.36
C PRO A 122 22.82 -1.64 15.08
N LEU A 123 22.50 -0.35 15.24
CA LEU A 123 22.22 0.54 14.12
C LEU A 123 23.37 0.53 13.11
N ASP A 124 23.06 0.31 11.85
CA ASP A 124 24.01 0.37 10.76
C ASP A 124 24.28 1.82 10.33
N ARG A 125 25.26 2.00 9.45
CA ARG A 125 25.63 3.33 8.92
C ARG A 125 24.45 4.04 8.26
N ASN A 126 23.60 3.31 7.54
CA ASN A 126 22.45 3.89 6.84
C ASN A 126 21.39 4.38 7.82
N ALA A 127 21.18 3.63 8.93
CA ALA A 127 20.27 4.05 9.99
C ALA A 127 20.74 5.35 10.66
N TYR A 128 22.03 5.49 10.96
CA TYR A 128 22.56 6.75 11.47
C TYR A 128 22.34 7.92 10.51
N VAL A 129 22.57 7.72 9.22
CA VAL A 129 22.29 8.75 8.20
C VAL A 129 20.81 9.10 8.17
N GLY A 130 19.94 8.11 8.21
CA GLY A 130 18.48 8.32 8.28
C GLY A 130 18.06 9.13 9.50
N ILE A 131 18.57 8.76 10.68
CA ILE A 131 18.30 9.48 11.95
C ILE A 131 18.79 10.94 11.85
N VAL A 132 20.00 11.17 11.36
CA VAL A 132 20.55 12.54 11.22
C VAL A 132 19.66 13.39 10.31
N ILE A 133 19.22 12.86 9.17
CA ILE A 133 18.33 13.58 8.25
C ILE A 133 17.00 13.92 8.94
N ILE A 134 16.38 12.97 9.64
CA ILE A 134 15.11 13.18 10.36
C ILE A 134 15.27 14.22 11.45
N VAL A 135 16.36 14.17 12.23
CA VAL A 135 16.66 15.13 13.28
C VAL A 135 16.85 16.54 12.70
N LEU A 136 17.57 16.67 11.58
CA LEU A 136 17.74 17.96 10.90
C LEU A 136 16.39 18.53 10.43
N ILE A 137 15.52 17.72 9.85
CA ILE A 137 14.16 18.13 9.46
C ILE A 137 13.37 18.58 10.70
N ALA A 138 13.44 17.82 11.80
CA ALA A 138 12.76 18.16 13.04
C ALA A 138 13.25 19.50 13.62
N ILE A 139 14.56 19.76 13.57
CA ILE A 139 15.15 21.04 13.99
C ILE A 139 14.62 22.20 13.12
N VAL A 140 14.60 22.04 11.80
CA VAL A 140 14.06 23.07 10.89
C VAL A 140 12.59 23.37 11.19
N VAL A 141 11.77 22.33 11.38
CA VAL A 141 10.35 22.47 11.74
C VAL A 141 10.19 23.14 13.10
N PHE A 142 10.99 22.77 14.08
CA PHE A 142 10.98 23.39 15.42
C PHE A 142 11.35 24.87 15.37
N LEU A 143 12.45 25.22 14.73
CA LEU A 143 12.91 26.62 14.61
C LEU A 143 11.91 27.47 13.82
N ALA A 144 11.34 26.94 12.73
CA ALA A 144 10.30 27.61 11.95
C ALA A 144 9.04 27.86 12.79
N THR A 145 8.65 26.91 13.62
CA THR A 145 7.50 27.05 14.51
C THR A 145 7.75 28.08 15.61
N MET A 146 8.92 28.06 16.22
CA MET A 146 9.31 29.06 17.23
C MET A 146 9.36 30.48 16.64
N TYR A 147 9.91 30.64 15.43
CA TYR A 147 9.92 31.89 14.70
C TYR A 147 8.50 32.41 14.42
N ASP A 148 7.61 31.54 13.94
CA ASP A 148 6.21 31.87 13.64
C ASP A 148 5.46 32.32 14.91
N LEU A 149 5.60 31.59 16.02
CA LEU A 149 5.02 31.95 17.32
C LEU A 149 5.56 33.29 17.82
N TYR A 150 6.87 33.54 17.69
CA TYR A 150 7.49 34.80 18.06
C TYR A 150 6.92 35.97 17.25
N CYS A 151 6.84 35.84 15.92
CA CYS A 151 6.25 36.85 15.04
C CYS A 151 4.80 37.17 15.43
N GLN A 152 3.97 36.16 15.64
CA GLN A 152 2.57 36.36 16.01
C GLN A 152 2.38 37.03 17.39
N LYS A 153 3.24 36.69 18.36
CA LYS A 153 3.11 37.20 19.73
C LYS A 153 3.68 38.60 19.91
N TYR A 154 4.83 38.89 19.30
CA TYR A 154 5.59 40.11 19.60
C TYR A 154 5.58 41.16 18.50
N THR A 155 5.57 40.75 17.23
CA THR A 155 5.60 41.72 16.12
C THR A 155 4.21 41.98 15.52
N GLN A 156 3.22 41.15 15.83
CA GLN A 156 1.88 41.17 15.22
C GLN A 156 1.88 41.14 13.69
N GLU A 157 3.04 40.89 13.09
CA GLU A 157 3.22 40.77 11.64
C GLU A 157 3.27 39.32 11.22
N ARG A 158 2.87 39.04 9.97
CA ARG A 158 3.09 37.71 9.40
C ARG A 158 4.57 37.50 9.14
N GLY A 159 5.15 36.47 9.73
CA GLY A 159 6.54 36.09 9.49
C GLY A 159 6.82 35.83 7.98
N LYS A 160 8.09 35.81 7.60
CA LYS A 160 8.51 35.55 6.21
C LYS A 160 7.91 34.24 5.67
N PRO A 161 7.22 34.26 4.52
CA PRO A 161 6.46 33.10 4.03
C PRO A 161 7.27 31.81 3.89
N GLY A 162 8.56 31.91 3.49
CA GLY A 162 9.45 30.73 3.34
C GLY A 162 9.78 30.05 4.67
N LEU A 163 9.92 30.80 5.76
CA LEU A 163 10.18 30.24 7.09
C LEU A 163 8.89 29.70 7.72
N VAL A 164 7.80 30.44 7.63
CA VAL A 164 6.49 30.02 8.17
C VAL A 164 5.92 28.80 7.43
N ALA A 165 6.39 28.52 6.21
CA ALA A 165 5.96 27.34 5.46
C ALA A 165 6.24 26.02 6.20
N PHE A 166 7.25 25.97 7.05
CA PHE A 166 7.59 24.80 7.87
C PHE A 166 6.98 24.84 9.29
N SER A 167 6.22 25.89 9.65
CA SER A 167 5.61 26.01 10.98
C SER A 167 4.47 25.02 11.18
N VAL A 168 4.57 24.17 12.21
CA VAL A 168 3.48 23.26 12.62
C VAL A 168 2.27 24.07 13.11
N TYR A 169 2.50 25.19 13.79
CA TYR A 169 1.41 26.01 14.33
C TYR A 169 0.51 26.60 13.23
N THR A 170 1.09 27.33 12.27
CA THR A 170 0.31 27.93 11.16
C THR A 170 -0.30 26.87 10.26
N ASN A 171 0.43 25.79 9.96
CA ASN A 171 -0.09 24.70 9.11
C ASN A 171 -1.16 23.89 9.82
N GLY A 172 -0.98 23.57 11.11
CA GLY A 172 -1.97 22.91 11.94
C GLY A 172 -3.26 23.71 12.07
N LYS A 173 -3.15 25.03 12.32
CA LYS A 173 -4.30 25.94 12.35
C LYS A 173 -5.08 25.94 11.03
N LYS A 174 -4.37 25.97 9.88
CA LYS A 174 -5.01 25.91 8.56
C LYS A 174 -5.70 24.56 8.33
N LEU A 175 -5.09 23.45 8.78
CA LEU A 175 -5.63 22.12 8.62
C LEU A 175 -6.90 21.92 9.44
N LEU A 176 -6.91 22.41 10.68
CA LEU A 176 -8.01 22.27 11.63
C LEU A 176 -9.09 23.37 11.48
N GLN A 177 -8.86 24.36 10.62
CA GLN A 177 -9.80 25.45 10.42
C GLN A 177 -11.05 24.95 9.69
N THR A 178 -12.17 24.88 10.42
CA THR A 178 -13.49 24.69 9.85
C THR A 178 -13.97 26.04 9.26
N SER A 179 -14.14 26.10 7.94
CA SER A 179 -14.58 27.32 7.28
C SER A 179 -16.09 27.36 7.18
N ASN A 180 -16.73 28.24 7.94
CA ASN A 180 -18.17 28.53 7.81
C ASN A 180 -18.52 29.30 6.52
N ASN A 181 -17.55 29.81 5.77
CA ASN A 181 -17.74 30.66 4.60
C ASN A 181 -17.33 30.01 3.28
N ARG A 182 -17.02 28.71 3.26
CA ARG A 182 -16.82 27.99 2.00
C ARG A 182 -18.15 27.62 1.39
N THR A 183 -18.67 28.49 0.56
CA THR A 183 -19.75 28.18 -0.40
C THR A 183 -19.20 27.38 -1.60
N SER A 184 -18.14 26.60 -1.42
CA SER A 184 -17.65 25.77 -2.50
C SER A 184 -18.49 24.52 -2.60
N SER A 185 -19.20 24.40 -3.69
CA SER A 185 -20.06 23.29 -4.08
C SER A 185 -19.34 21.92 -4.16
N LEU A 186 -18.04 21.88 -3.84
CA LEU A 186 -17.20 20.67 -3.89
C LEU A 186 -16.80 20.13 -2.50
N ASP A 187 -17.33 20.69 -1.41
CA ASP A 187 -16.97 20.25 -0.05
C ASP A 187 -17.36 18.77 0.20
N CYS A 188 -18.36 18.25 -0.51
CA CYS A 188 -18.74 16.85 -0.46
C CYS A 188 -17.60 15.90 -0.94
N LEU A 189 -16.73 16.36 -1.84
CA LEU A 189 -15.60 15.56 -2.35
C LEU A 189 -14.54 15.32 -1.26
N ASP A 190 -14.38 16.25 -0.33
CA ASP A 190 -13.47 16.06 0.81
C ASP A 190 -14.01 14.97 1.75
N GLY A 191 -15.33 14.92 1.97
CA GLY A 191 -15.99 13.83 2.70
C GLY A 191 -15.78 12.47 2.02
N ILE A 192 -15.97 12.40 0.69
CA ILE A 192 -15.74 11.16 -0.09
C ILE A 192 -14.27 10.73 0.04
N ARG A 193 -13.31 11.64 -0.01
CA ARG A 193 -11.89 11.33 0.17
C ARG A 193 -11.59 10.71 1.53
N VAL A 194 -12.14 11.30 2.60
CA VAL A 194 -11.92 10.80 3.96
C VAL A 194 -12.50 9.39 4.10
N LEU A 195 -13.75 9.17 3.67
CA LEU A 195 -14.39 7.86 3.73
C LEU A 195 -13.64 6.82 2.88
N SER A 196 -13.25 7.18 1.66
CA SER A 196 -12.46 6.29 0.79
C SER A 196 -11.10 5.95 1.40
N MET A 197 -10.42 6.92 2.02
CA MET A 197 -9.14 6.67 2.67
C MET A 197 -9.28 5.75 3.89
N ILE A 198 -10.30 5.95 4.73
CA ILE A 198 -10.61 5.05 5.85
C ILE A 198 -10.86 3.63 5.32
N TRP A 199 -11.61 3.50 4.23
CA TRP A 199 -11.89 2.20 3.63
C TRP A 199 -10.63 1.52 3.08
N VAL A 200 -9.75 2.25 2.38
CA VAL A 200 -8.45 1.74 1.92
C VAL A 200 -7.58 1.29 3.11
N MET A 201 -7.51 2.09 4.18
CA MET A 201 -6.74 1.74 5.37
C MET A 201 -7.29 0.47 6.04
N THR A 202 -8.60 0.36 6.18
CA THR A 202 -9.27 -0.82 6.74
C THR A 202 -8.99 -2.07 5.90
N PHE A 203 -9.07 -1.96 4.57
CA PHE A 203 -8.71 -3.03 3.64
C PHE A 203 -7.24 -3.47 3.83
N HIS A 204 -6.30 -2.55 3.87
CA HIS A 204 -4.89 -2.89 4.05
C HIS A 204 -4.61 -3.53 5.41
N MET A 205 -5.24 -3.06 6.47
CA MET A 205 -5.16 -3.70 7.80
C MET A 205 -5.69 -5.12 7.77
N TYR A 206 -6.85 -5.32 7.16
CA TYR A 206 -7.45 -6.64 7.02
C TYR A 206 -6.58 -7.60 6.20
N VAL A 207 -6.07 -7.14 5.06
CA VAL A 207 -5.16 -7.93 4.20
C VAL A 207 -3.89 -8.34 4.97
N LYS A 208 -3.31 -7.46 5.78
CA LYS A 208 -2.16 -7.79 6.64
C LYS A 208 -2.54 -8.79 7.73
N TYR A 209 -3.69 -8.60 8.35
CA TYR A 209 -4.19 -9.52 9.38
C TYR A 209 -4.36 -10.96 8.84
N ILE A 210 -4.95 -11.13 7.66
CA ILE A 210 -5.12 -12.47 7.07
C ILE A 210 -3.82 -13.05 6.49
N ALA A 211 -2.78 -12.24 6.30
CA ALA A 211 -1.49 -12.69 5.77
C ALA A 211 -0.58 -13.31 6.84
N VAL A 212 -0.87 -13.09 8.12
CA VAL A 212 -0.10 -13.66 9.23
C VAL A 212 -0.84 -14.83 9.87
N PRO A 213 -0.12 -15.80 10.48
CA PRO A 213 -0.74 -16.86 11.25
C PRO A 213 -1.51 -16.28 12.45
N VAL A 214 -2.78 -16.63 12.58
CA VAL A 214 -3.63 -16.22 13.71
C VAL A 214 -4.29 -17.43 14.35
N PHE A 215 -4.41 -17.43 15.67
CA PHE A 215 -5.01 -18.56 16.43
C PHE A 215 -6.49 -18.79 16.08
N ASN A 216 -7.21 -17.73 15.75
CA ASN A 216 -8.64 -17.76 15.40
C ASN A 216 -8.88 -17.74 13.88
N SER A 217 -8.09 -18.46 13.12
CA SER A 217 -8.17 -18.51 11.65
C SER A 217 -9.57 -18.85 11.12
N LYS A 218 -10.31 -19.72 11.81
CA LYS A 218 -11.69 -20.09 11.47
C LYS A 218 -12.64 -18.89 11.55
N GLU A 219 -12.56 -18.10 12.60
CA GLU A 219 -13.37 -16.89 12.76
C GLU A 219 -13.00 -15.83 11.72
N SER A 220 -11.71 -15.69 11.43
CA SER A 220 -11.21 -14.80 10.38
C SER A 220 -11.80 -15.14 9.00
N ILE A 221 -11.90 -16.43 8.66
CA ILE A 221 -12.51 -16.90 7.41
C ILE A 221 -14.03 -16.66 7.42
N GLN A 222 -14.71 -16.91 8.54
CA GLN A 222 -16.15 -16.63 8.67
C GLN A 222 -16.47 -15.14 8.52
N ILE A 223 -15.64 -14.27 9.10
CA ILE A 223 -15.79 -12.82 8.94
C ILE A 223 -15.64 -12.42 7.47
N SER A 224 -14.69 -13.02 6.75
CA SER A 224 -14.47 -12.71 5.33
C SER A 224 -15.64 -13.13 4.43
N GLY A 225 -16.39 -14.14 4.80
CA GLY A 225 -17.58 -14.60 4.07
C GLY A 225 -18.87 -13.81 4.39
N GLY A 226 -18.89 -12.96 5.41
CA GLY A 226 -20.04 -12.17 5.82
C GLY A 226 -20.12 -10.78 5.15
N ILE A 227 -21.19 -10.02 5.48
CA ILE A 227 -21.38 -8.63 4.98
C ILE A 227 -20.21 -7.74 5.35
N LEU A 228 -19.67 -7.87 6.57
CA LEU A 228 -18.46 -7.14 6.98
C LEU A 228 -17.23 -7.55 6.16
N GLY A 229 -17.16 -8.82 5.78
CA GLY A 229 -16.10 -9.33 4.92
C GLY A 229 -16.10 -8.67 3.55
N ILE A 230 -17.27 -8.43 2.96
CA ILE A 230 -17.39 -7.69 1.70
C ILE A 230 -16.78 -6.29 1.86
N LEU A 231 -17.10 -5.58 2.94
CA LEU A 231 -16.52 -4.27 3.21
C LEU A 231 -14.99 -4.31 3.32
N PHE A 232 -14.45 -5.32 3.99
CA PHE A 232 -13.00 -5.46 4.18
C PHE A 232 -12.26 -5.92 2.93
N THR A 233 -12.87 -6.76 2.11
CA THR A 233 -12.22 -7.33 0.91
C THR A 233 -12.34 -6.44 -0.32
N THR A 234 -13.34 -5.56 -0.39
CA THR A 234 -13.59 -4.68 -1.55
C THR A 234 -13.03 -3.27 -1.42
N GLY A 235 -12.22 -2.99 -0.39
CA GLY A 235 -11.62 -1.67 -0.18
C GLY A 235 -10.76 -1.15 -1.35
N HIS A 236 -10.34 -2.02 -2.27
CA HIS A 236 -9.68 -1.62 -3.51
C HIS A 236 -10.58 -0.75 -4.42
N LEU A 237 -11.91 -0.85 -4.33
CA LEU A 237 -12.84 0.02 -5.05
C LEU A 237 -12.79 1.46 -4.57
N ALA A 238 -12.39 1.70 -3.33
CA ALA A 238 -12.19 3.04 -2.82
C ALA A 238 -11.07 3.80 -3.56
N CYS A 239 -10.08 3.11 -4.12
CA CYS A 239 -9.06 3.71 -4.97
C CYS A 239 -9.68 4.29 -6.25
N ASP A 240 -10.66 3.62 -6.84
CA ASP A 240 -11.35 4.10 -8.04
C ASP A 240 -12.17 5.36 -7.72
N ALA A 241 -12.84 5.40 -6.56
CA ALA A 241 -13.50 6.62 -6.08
C ALA A 241 -12.51 7.78 -5.90
N LEU A 242 -11.31 7.52 -5.36
CA LEU A 242 -10.26 8.52 -5.22
C LEU A 242 -9.73 9.02 -6.58
N PHE A 243 -9.63 8.15 -7.60
CA PHE A 243 -9.29 8.55 -8.97
C PHE A 243 -10.36 9.44 -9.58
N ILE A 244 -11.66 9.12 -9.41
CA ILE A 244 -12.76 9.98 -9.88
C ILE A 244 -12.66 11.36 -9.23
N VAL A 245 -12.49 11.42 -7.91
CA VAL A 245 -12.35 12.69 -7.18
C VAL A 245 -11.11 13.45 -7.63
N GLY A 246 -9.98 12.76 -7.88
CA GLY A 246 -8.74 13.34 -8.39
C GLY A 246 -8.94 14.02 -9.75
N GLY A 247 -9.46 13.28 -10.72
CA GLY A 247 -9.78 13.80 -12.06
C GLY A 247 -10.76 14.96 -12.05
N THR A 248 -11.83 14.85 -11.21
CA THR A 248 -12.84 15.91 -11.05
C THR A 248 -12.21 17.21 -10.55
N LEU A 249 -11.41 17.13 -9.49
CA LEU A 249 -10.82 18.33 -8.89
C LEU A 249 -9.76 18.97 -9.76
N VAL A 250 -8.89 18.19 -10.38
CA VAL A 250 -7.85 18.72 -11.27
C VAL A 250 -8.51 19.49 -12.42
N THR A 251 -9.54 18.93 -13.04
CA THR A 251 -10.25 19.54 -14.15
C THR A 251 -11.05 20.77 -13.71
N TYR A 252 -11.83 20.63 -12.64
CA TYR A 252 -12.64 21.74 -12.12
C TYR A 252 -11.79 22.93 -11.71
N VAL A 253 -10.70 22.72 -10.96
CA VAL A 253 -9.80 23.78 -10.51
C VAL A 253 -9.12 24.46 -11.71
N TYR A 254 -8.71 23.68 -12.71
CA TYR A 254 -8.12 24.22 -13.93
C TYR A 254 -9.10 25.16 -14.64
N PHE A 255 -10.29 24.71 -15.01
CA PHE A 255 -11.26 25.51 -15.76
C PHE A 255 -11.89 26.67 -14.95
N SER A 256 -11.96 26.55 -13.62
CA SER A 256 -12.45 27.63 -12.75
C SER A 256 -11.44 28.76 -12.54
N ARG A 257 -10.14 28.48 -12.65
CA ARG A 257 -9.08 29.46 -12.38
C ARG A 257 -8.43 30.01 -13.64
N THR A 258 -8.47 29.28 -14.73
CA THR A 258 -7.78 29.67 -15.98
C THR A 258 -8.73 30.48 -16.87
N LYS A 259 -8.45 31.79 -17.03
CA LYS A 259 -9.14 32.62 -17.98
C LYS A 259 -8.85 32.21 -19.42
N GLU A 260 -9.68 32.67 -20.38
CA GLU A 260 -9.46 32.40 -21.80
C GLU A 260 -8.09 32.93 -22.25
N GLY A 261 -7.23 32.05 -22.75
CA GLY A 261 -5.93 32.42 -23.34
C GLY A 261 -4.69 31.67 -22.85
N ASP A 262 -4.68 31.10 -21.63
CA ASP A 262 -3.43 30.83 -20.90
C ASP A 262 -2.91 29.42 -20.86
N LEU A 263 -2.98 28.63 -21.93
CA LEU A 263 -2.18 27.38 -22.03
C LEU A 263 -0.79 27.71 -22.63
N THR A 264 -0.01 28.50 -21.90
CA THR A 264 1.39 28.73 -22.24
C THR A 264 2.27 27.62 -21.68
N LEU A 265 3.43 27.38 -22.29
CA LEU A 265 4.41 26.44 -21.78
C LEU A 265 4.77 26.71 -20.29
N TYR A 266 4.82 27.99 -19.93
CA TYR A 266 5.06 28.40 -18.54
C TYR A 266 3.97 27.89 -17.56
N THR A 267 2.69 28.03 -17.94
CA THR A 267 1.58 27.57 -17.09
C THR A 267 1.58 26.03 -16.94
N ILE A 268 1.95 25.29 -17.99
CA ILE A 268 2.09 23.83 -17.96
C ILE A 268 3.25 23.42 -17.05
N ILE A 269 4.42 24.03 -17.20
CA ILE A 269 5.58 23.74 -16.34
C ILE A 269 5.25 24.05 -14.88
N LYS A 270 4.63 25.20 -14.60
CA LYS A 270 4.20 25.58 -13.25
C LYS A 270 3.20 24.57 -12.66
N HIS A 271 2.29 24.04 -13.47
CA HIS A 271 1.34 23.01 -13.08
C HIS A 271 2.06 21.74 -12.60
N TYR A 272 3.06 21.25 -13.34
CA TYR A 272 3.85 20.07 -12.97
C TYR A 272 4.72 20.31 -11.73
N ILE A 273 5.45 21.42 -11.70
CA ILE A 273 6.33 21.75 -10.57
C ILE A 273 5.54 21.89 -9.28
N HIS A 274 4.39 22.57 -9.31
CA HIS A 274 3.55 22.73 -8.12
C HIS A 274 3.09 21.38 -7.56
N ARG A 275 2.68 20.44 -8.41
CA ARG A 275 2.29 19.11 -7.97
C ARG A 275 3.49 18.34 -7.40
N TYR A 276 4.63 18.35 -8.11
CA TYR A 276 5.83 17.66 -7.69
C TYR A 276 6.32 18.14 -6.31
N ILE A 277 6.42 19.45 -6.11
CA ILE A 277 6.82 20.04 -4.82
C ILE A 277 5.79 19.72 -3.72
N ARG A 278 4.53 19.58 -4.05
CA ARG A 278 3.48 19.26 -3.08
C ARG A 278 3.54 17.81 -2.58
N LEU A 279 3.84 16.84 -3.45
CA LEU A 279 3.75 15.41 -3.13
C LEU A 279 5.11 14.80 -2.76
N THR A 280 6.15 15.16 -3.49
CA THR A 280 7.46 14.48 -3.42
C THR A 280 8.17 14.63 -2.06
N PRO A 281 8.14 15.77 -1.33
CA PRO A 281 8.83 15.88 -0.05
C PRO A 281 8.31 14.88 1.00
N ALA A 282 6.99 14.68 1.09
CA ALA A 282 6.41 13.71 2.00
C ALA A 282 6.79 12.27 1.60
N LEU A 283 6.78 11.98 0.29
CA LEU A 283 7.19 10.68 -0.25
C LEU A 283 8.66 10.38 0.05
N ILE A 284 9.55 11.36 -0.15
CA ILE A 284 10.98 11.24 0.21
C ILE A 284 11.14 10.95 1.70
N GLY A 285 10.39 11.61 2.56
CA GLY A 285 10.40 11.33 4.00
C GLY A 285 10.08 9.88 4.33
N VAL A 286 9.04 9.32 3.70
CA VAL A 286 8.68 7.90 3.86
C VAL A 286 9.78 6.99 3.31
N ILE A 287 10.32 7.29 2.14
CA ILE A 287 11.41 6.51 1.53
C ILE A 287 12.64 6.46 2.45
N ILE A 288 13.04 7.60 3.04
CA ILE A 288 14.16 7.65 3.98
C ILE A 288 13.90 6.72 5.17
N VAL A 289 12.74 6.80 5.79
CA VAL A 289 12.40 5.93 6.94
C VAL A 289 12.44 4.47 6.53
N VAL A 290 11.81 4.10 5.40
CA VAL A 290 11.74 2.70 4.95
C VAL A 290 13.12 2.19 4.52
N ALA A 291 13.90 2.98 3.79
CA ALA A 291 15.22 2.55 3.30
C ALA A 291 16.27 2.43 4.40
N THR A 292 16.10 3.10 5.56
CA THR A 292 17.16 3.19 6.57
C THR A 292 16.76 2.67 7.94
N LEU A 293 15.49 2.76 8.32
CA LEU A 293 15.08 2.52 9.72
C LEU A 293 14.06 1.40 9.90
N ILE A 294 13.38 0.96 8.83
CA ILE A 294 12.24 0.05 8.97
C ILE A 294 12.59 -1.23 9.74
N LYS A 295 13.77 -1.81 9.51
CA LYS A 295 14.21 -3.04 10.19
C LYS A 295 14.34 -2.90 11.70
N TYR A 296 14.58 -1.68 12.20
CA TYR A 296 14.74 -1.38 13.63
C TYR A 296 13.44 -0.97 14.31
N THR A 297 12.32 -0.89 13.58
CA THR A 297 11.03 -0.43 14.14
C THR A 297 10.20 -1.53 14.77
N GLY A 298 10.64 -2.75 14.68
CA GLY A 298 9.92 -3.90 15.25
C GLY A 298 10.78 -5.15 15.34
N SER A 299 10.17 -6.22 15.82
CA SER A 299 10.74 -7.56 15.93
C SER A 299 9.65 -8.61 15.77
N GLY A 300 10.03 -9.86 15.61
CA GLY A 300 9.09 -10.98 15.59
C GLY A 300 9.46 -12.07 14.60
N PRO A 301 8.70 -13.16 14.60
CA PRO A 301 9.00 -14.36 13.83
C PRO A 301 9.21 -14.15 12.33
N LYS A 302 8.46 -13.22 11.74
CA LYS A 302 8.51 -12.91 10.31
C LYS A 302 9.07 -11.50 10.02
N TRP A 303 9.71 -10.86 11.00
CA TRP A 303 10.27 -9.52 10.81
C TRP A 303 11.36 -9.43 9.74
N PRO A 304 12.24 -10.42 9.54
CA PRO A 304 13.20 -10.41 8.43
C PRO A 304 12.59 -10.27 7.04
N VAL A 305 11.33 -10.74 6.88
CA VAL A 305 10.59 -10.54 5.63
C VAL A 305 10.31 -9.05 5.37
N VAL A 306 10.08 -8.27 6.45
CA VAL A 306 9.86 -6.81 6.34
C VAL A 306 11.13 -6.11 5.85
N ASP A 307 12.30 -6.52 6.35
CA ASP A 307 13.58 -5.99 5.90
C ASP A 307 13.79 -6.26 4.41
N THR A 308 13.76 -7.52 4.00
CA THR A 308 13.98 -7.92 2.60
C THR A 308 12.98 -7.27 1.65
N LEU A 309 11.69 -7.24 2.01
CA LEU A 309 10.65 -6.74 1.10
C LEU A 309 10.60 -5.22 0.99
N TYR A 310 10.86 -4.50 2.08
CA TYR A 310 10.68 -3.06 2.12
C TYR A 310 12.01 -2.31 2.08
N GLN A 311 12.97 -2.69 2.91
CA GLN A 311 14.23 -1.95 3.03
C GLN A 311 15.12 -2.13 1.81
N GLU A 312 15.42 -3.37 1.41
CA GLU A 312 16.25 -3.64 0.23
C GLU A 312 15.62 -3.09 -1.05
N GLY A 313 14.31 -3.27 -1.24
CA GLY A 313 13.58 -2.71 -2.36
C GLY A 313 13.71 -1.19 -2.42
N CYS A 314 13.60 -0.51 -1.27
CA CYS A 314 13.77 0.94 -1.19
C CYS A 314 15.24 1.36 -1.40
N GLN A 315 16.22 0.69 -0.82
CA GLN A 315 17.63 1.03 -1.00
C GLN A 315 18.06 0.99 -2.48
N LYS A 316 17.50 0.07 -3.25
CA LYS A 316 17.87 -0.13 -4.66
C LYS A 316 17.01 0.64 -5.64
N TYR A 317 15.70 0.73 -5.41
CA TYR A 317 14.73 1.23 -6.39
C TYR A 317 13.98 2.51 -5.97
N TRP A 318 14.42 3.23 -4.92
CA TRP A 318 13.83 4.48 -4.44
C TRP A 318 13.58 5.53 -5.53
N TRP A 319 14.47 5.61 -6.51
CA TRP A 319 14.41 6.56 -7.61
C TRP A 319 13.18 6.35 -8.51
N SER A 320 12.74 5.11 -8.74
CA SER A 320 11.54 4.82 -9.53
C SER A 320 10.28 5.33 -8.84
N THR A 321 10.27 5.34 -7.51
CA THR A 321 9.17 5.87 -6.69
C THR A 321 9.14 7.40 -6.74
N ILE A 322 10.28 8.08 -6.69
CA ILE A 322 10.35 9.55 -6.80
C ILE A 322 9.98 10.03 -8.21
N LEU A 323 10.28 9.22 -9.23
CA LEU A 323 9.87 9.50 -10.61
C LEU A 323 8.42 9.11 -10.92
N TYR A 324 7.71 8.50 -9.97
CA TYR A 324 6.33 8.02 -10.13
C TYR A 324 6.15 7.00 -11.27
N ILE A 325 7.12 6.10 -11.47
CA ILE A 325 7.09 5.05 -12.50
C ILE A 325 7.22 3.63 -11.92
N HIS A 326 7.30 3.49 -10.60
CA HIS A 326 7.53 2.20 -9.94
C HIS A 326 6.38 1.19 -10.12
N ASN A 327 5.22 1.62 -10.55
CA ASN A 327 4.11 0.74 -10.91
C ASN A 327 4.25 0.11 -12.30
N GLU A 328 5.19 0.56 -13.13
CA GLU A 328 5.48 0.04 -14.46
C GLU A 328 6.92 -0.49 -14.58
N VAL A 329 7.84 0.01 -13.72
CA VAL A 329 9.26 -0.34 -13.74
C VAL A 329 9.66 -0.96 -12.41
N TYR A 330 10.27 -2.15 -12.45
CA TYR A 330 10.64 -2.93 -11.25
C TYR A 330 9.46 -3.22 -10.32
N VAL A 331 8.33 -3.59 -10.90
CA VAL A 331 7.07 -3.80 -10.18
C VAL A 331 7.21 -4.86 -9.08
N ASP A 332 8.08 -5.87 -9.31
CA ASP A 332 8.34 -6.94 -8.33
C ASP A 332 9.11 -6.48 -7.08
N ASN A 333 9.79 -5.33 -7.16
CA ASN A 333 10.66 -4.81 -6.11
C ASN A 333 10.39 -3.34 -5.80
N MET A 334 9.12 -2.95 -5.76
CA MET A 334 8.73 -1.57 -5.51
C MET A 334 9.16 -1.10 -4.12
N CYS A 335 9.84 0.05 -4.07
CA CYS A 335 9.96 0.80 -2.83
C CYS A 335 8.59 1.36 -2.44
N VAL A 336 8.09 1.04 -1.26
CA VAL A 336 6.79 1.50 -0.75
C VAL A 336 5.64 1.18 -1.72
N ALA A 337 5.37 -0.11 -1.93
CA ALA A 337 4.45 -0.63 -2.94
C ALA A 337 3.07 0.07 -2.97
N HIS A 338 2.50 0.39 -1.80
CA HIS A 338 1.18 1.03 -1.72
C HIS A 338 1.12 2.47 -2.28
N THR A 339 2.27 3.07 -2.64
CA THR A 339 2.30 4.38 -3.32
C THR A 339 2.05 4.30 -4.83
N TRP A 340 1.79 3.10 -5.36
CA TRP A 340 1.39 2.90 -6.76
C TRP A 340 0.23 3.81 -7.19
N TYR A 341 -0.71 4.07 -6.29
CA TYR A 341 -1.84 4.96 -6.52
C TYR A 341 -1.37 6.38 -6.90
N ILE A 342 -0.37 6.91 -6.16
CA ILE A 342 0.18 8.24 -6.43
C ILE A 342 0.92 8.27 -7.77
N ALA A 343 1.58 7.16 -8.16
CA ALA A 343 2.23 7.05 -9.46
C ALA A 343 1.21 7.11 -10.60
N VAL A 344 0.16 6.29 -10.56
CA VAL A 344 -0.93 6.29 -11.54
C VAL A 344 -1.58 7.68 -11.64
N ASP A 345 -1.97 8.27 -10.52
CA ASP A 345 -2.59 9.60 -10.49
C ASP A 345 -1.65 10.68 -11.05
N THR A 346 -0.31 10.58 -10.80
CA THR A 346 0.66 11.52 -11.35
C THR A 346 0.86 11.35 -12.85
N GLN A 347 0.90 10.12 -13.36
CA GLN A 347 1.01 9.83 -14.79
C GLN A 347 -0.21 10.36 -15.55
N LEU A 348 -1.42 10.16 -15.03
CA LEU A 348 -2.66 10.71 -15.61
C LEU A 348 -2.69 12.23 -15.51
N TYR A 349 -2.18 12.80 -14.43
CA TYR A 349 -2.04 14.25 -14.29
C TYR A 349 -1.08 14.86 -15.31
N ILE A 350 0.00 14.16 -15.70
CA ILE A 350 0.92 14.63 -16.74
C ILE A 350 0.21 14.74 -18.10
N ILE A 351 -0.74 13.86 -18.37
CA ILE A 351 -1.52 13.89 -19.62
C ILE A 351 -2.59 15.00 -19.61
N SER A 352 -3.00 15.48 -18.42
CA SER A 352 -4.14 16.38 -18.25
C SER A 352 -4.08 17.69 -19.07
N PRO A 353 -2.93 18.40 -19.24
CA PRO A 353 -2.91 19.64 -20.03
C PRO A 353 -3.25 19.43 -21.51
N LEU A 354 -2.90 18.28 -22.08
CA LEU A 354 -3.28 17.94 -23.44
C LEU A 354 -4.82 17.81 -23.56
N ILE A 355 -5.43 17.12 -22.60
CA ILE A 355 -6.89 16.95 -22.52
C ILE A 355 -7.56 18.30 -22.34
N PHE A 356 -7.05 19.15 -21.46
CA PHE A 356 -7.59 20.49 -21.22
C PHE A 356 -7.49 21.40 -22.44
N TYR A 357 -6.39 21.30 -23.19
CA TYR A 357 -6.23 22.00 -24.45
C TYR A 357 -7.31 21.58 -25.46
N MET A 358 -7.54 20.27 -25.63
CA MET A 358 -8.57 19.76 -26.52
C MET A 358 -9.98 20.18 -26.10
N LEU A 359 -10.30 20.08 -24.80
CA LEU A 359 -11.57 20.51 -24.24
C LEU A 359 -11.83 22.02 -24.41
N LYS A 360 -10.78 22.85 -24.34
CA LYS A 360 -10.86 24.29 -24.47
C LYS A 360 -11.03 24.73 -25.92
N LYS A 361 -10.20 24.18 -26.83
CA LYS A 361 -10.16 24.62 -28.24
C LYS A 361 -11.24 23.93 -29.08
N HIS A 362 -11.47 22.63 -28.86
CA HIS A 362 -12.37 21.77 -29.61
C HIS A 362 -13.15 20.85 -28.68
N THR A 363 -14.14 21.42 -27.96
CA THR A 363 -14.88 20.66 -26.91
C THR A 363 -15.37 19.30 -27.34
N LYS A 364 -15.97 19.20 -28.56
CA LYS A 364 -16.47 17.90 -29.06
C LYS A 364 -15.35 16.88 -29.22
N ILE A 365 -14.21 17.30 -29.77
CA ILE A 365 -13.04 16.42 -29.94
C ILE A 365 -12.51 16.01 -28.53
N GLY A 366 -12.37 16.97 -27.61
CA GLY A 366 -11.90 16.68 -26.25
C GLY A 366 -12.78 15.67 -25.51
N VAL A 367 -14.12 15.85 -25.58
CA VAL A 367 -15.08 14.91 -24.98
C VAL A 367 -14.99 13.53 -25.64
N THR A 368 -14.93 13.48 -26.98
CA THR A 368 -14.78 12.21 -27.72
C THR A 368 -13.50 11.48 -27.35
N CYS A 369 -12.36 12.21 -27.22
CA CYS A 369 -11.09 11.62 -26.77
C CYS A 369 -11.17 11.04 -25.36
N ILE A 370 -11.85 11.74 -24.42
CA ILE A 370 -12.06 11.24 -23.05
C ILE A 370 -12.91 9.97 -23.08
N ILE A 371 -14.03 9.96 -23.82
CA ILE A 371 -14.88 8.77 -23.94
C ILE A 371 -14.09 7.60 -24.55
N PHE A 372 -13.32 7.86 -25.61
CA PHE A 372 -12.46 6.85 -26.20
C PHE A 372 -11.42 6.29 -25.21
N ALA A 373 -10.77 7.17 -24.41
CA ALA A 373 -9.82 6.75 -23.37
C ALA A 373 -10.49 5.91 -22.28
N ILE A 374 -11.71 6.24 -21.87
CA ILE A 374 -12.50 5.43 -20.93
C ILE A 374 -12.76 4.04 -21.51
N LEU A 375 -13.28 3.97 -22.75
CA LEU A 375 -13.59 2.70 -23.41
C LEU A 375 -12.34 1.86 -23.63
N ALA A 376 -11.24 2.47 -24.07
CA ALA A 376 -9.95 1.81 -24.25
C ALA A 376 -9.43 1.22 -22.92
N SER A 377 -9.47 1.98 -21.83
CA SER A 377 -9.07 1.52 -20.50
C SER A 377 -9.93 0.32 -20.04
N ILE A 378 -11.26 0.39 -20.21
CA ILE A 378 -12.17 -0.70 -19.86
C ILE A 378 -11.88 -1.93 -20.73
N THR A 379 -11.66 -1.75 -22.03
CA THR A 379 -11.34 -2.85 -22.95
C THR A 379 -10.04 -3.54 -22.57
N VAL A 380 -8.98 -2.76 -22.27
CA VAL A 380 -7.70 -3.34 -21.83
C VAL A 380 -7.86 -4.07 -20.49
N ALA A 381 -8.62 -3.50 -19.54
CA ALA A 381 -8.91 -4.17 -18.29
C ALA A 381 -9.69 -5.48 -18.52
N PHE A 382 -10.69 -5.48 -19.41
CA PHE A 382 -11.44 -6.67 -19.76
C PHE A 382 -10.56 -7.75 -20.41
N VAL A 383 -9.74 -7.39 -21.40
CA VAL A 383 -8.83 -8.33 -22.08
C VAL A 383 -7.83 -8.92 -21.10
N LYS A 384 -7.13 -8.08 -20.31
CA LYS A 384 -6.20 -8.57 -19.29
C LYS A 384 -6.88 -9.44 -18.22
N GLY A 385 -8.12 -9.08 -17.85
CA GLY A 385 -8.93 -9.87 -16.92
C GLY A 385 -9.30 -11.23 -17.49
N TYR A 386 -9.71 -11.27 -18.76
CA TYR A 386 -10.05 -12.49 -19.46
C TYR A 386 -8.84 -13.42 -19.66
N ASP A 387 -7.72 -12.89 -20.14
CA ASP A 387 -6.48 -13.64 -20.35
C ASP A 387 -5.89 -14.17 -19.04
N GLY A 388 -6.01 -13.41 -17.96
CA GLY A 388 -5.56 -13.79 -16.62
C GLY A 388 -6.55 -14.64 -15.84
N ASN A 389 -7.71 -15.00 -16.41
CA ASN A 389 -8.80 -15.68 -15.70
C ASN A 389 -9.18 -15.00 -14.37
N ILE A 390 -9.16 -13.65 -14.34
CA ILE A 390 -9.43 -12.89 -13.14
C ILE A 390 -10.92 -12.89 -12.85
N ILE A 391 -11.30 -13.49 -11.73
CA ILE A 391 -12.66 -13.51 -11.24
C ILE A 391 -12.79 -12.37 -10.23
N ALA A 392 -13.61 -11.42 -10.49
CA ALA A 392 -14.07 -10.25 -9.74
C ALA A 392 -13.14 -9.58 -8.68
N THR A 393 -12.53 -10.29 -7.73
CA THR A 393 -11.73 -9.69 -6.66
C THR A 393 -10.41 -10.42 -6.40
N VAL A 394 -9.48 -9.75 -5.71
CA VAL A 394 -8.22 -10.36 -5.24
C VAL A 394 -8.48 -11.57 -4.34
N SER A 395 -9.55 -11.53 -3.56
CA SER A 395 -10.00 -12.65 -2.73
C SER A 395 -10.45 -13.82 -3.58
N ASP A 396 -11.19 -13.56 -4.65
CA ASP A 396 -11.69 -14.62 -5.54
C ASP A 396 -10.56 -15.24 -6.37
N ALA A 397 -9.56 -14.46 -6.75
CA ALA A 397 -8.34 -14.98 -7.36
C ALA A 397 -7.64 -16.01 -6.46
N TYR A 398 -7.70 -15.80 -5.15
CA TYR A 398 -7.19 -16.75 -4.15
C TYR A 398 -7.93 -18.09 -4.19
N TYR A 399 -9.27 -18.07 -4.31
CA TYR A 399 -10.07 -19.29 -4.35
C TYR A 399 -10.08 -19.99 -5.73
N ALA A 400 -9.77 -19.26 -6.80
CA ALA A 400 -9.90 -19.73 -8.16
C ALA A 400 -8.59 -20.24 -8.81
N ASN A 401 -7.49 -20.38 -8.05
CA ASN A 401 -6.17 -20.76 -8.57
C ASN A 401 -5.62 -19.80 -9.64
N VAL A 402 -5.96 -18.52 -9.55
CA VAL A 402 -5.43 -17.50 -10.45
C VAL A 402 -4.08 -17.02 -9.93
N ASP A 403 -3.14 -16.72 -10.82
CA ASP A 403 -1.87 -16.09 -10.43
C ASP A 403 -2.12 -14.68 -9.87
N VAL A 404 -2.18 -14.60 -8.54
CA VAL A 404 -2.43 -13.34 -7.83
C VAL A 404 -1.31 -12.32 -8.08
N ALA A 405 -0.08 -12.77 -8.38
CA ALA A 405 0.99 -11.89 -8.76
C ALA A 405 0.67 -11.20 -10.08
N PHE A 406 0.21 -11.95 -11.09
CA PHE A 406 -0.24 -11.39 -12.35
C PHE A 406 -1.39 -10.40 -12.14
N VAL A 407 -2.41 -10.77 -11.33
CA VAL A 407 -3.54 -9.88 -11.02
C VAL A 407 -3.09 -8.58 -10.40
N MET A 408 -2.19 -8.66 -9.41
CA MET A 408 -1.70 -7.47 -8.72
C MET A 408 -0.81 -6.62 -9.61
N LEU A 409 0.21 -7.20 -10.22
CA LEU A 409 1.25 -6.45 -10.90
C LEU A 409 0.80 -5.92 -12.27
N TYR A 410 0.14 -6.74 -13.06
CA TYR A 410 -0.18 -6.40 -14.45
C TYR A 410 -1.60 -5.87 -14.65
N PHE A 411 -2.51 -6.17 -13.72
CA PHE A 411 -3.88 -5.71 -13.80
C PHE A 411 -4.17 -4.57 -12.82
N TYR A 412 -3.96 -4.81 -11.51
CA TYR A 412 -4.38 -3.88 -10.46
C TYR A 412 -3.55 -2.60 -10.39
N LEU A 413 -2.23 -2.69 -10.57
CA LEU A 413 -1.29 -1.57 -10.45
C LEU A 413 -1.09 -0.81 -11.77
N SER A 414 -1.51 -1.36 -12.90
CA SER A 414 -1.25 -0.78 -14.23
C SER A 414 -2.07 0.49 -14.46
N THR A 415 -1.41 1.54 -14.91
CA THR A 415 -2.03 2.84 -15.20
C THR A 415 -3.15 2.74 -16.24
N VAL A 416 -2.95 1.92 -17.26
CA VAL A 416 -3.94 1.78 -18.35
C VAL A 416 -5.24 1.18 -17.86
N THR A 417 -5.20 0.17 -16.99
CA THR A 417 -6.41 -0.48 -16.45
C THR A 417 -7.14 0.37 -15.43
N ARG A 418 -6.46 1.34 -14.80
CA ARG A 418 -6.99 2.24 -13.77
C ARG A 418 -7.31 3.65 -14.27
N ALA A 419 -7.12 3.93 -15.56
CA ALA A 419 -7.33 5.26 -16.10
C ALA A 419 -8.82 5.62 -16.24
N ALA A 420 -9.72 4.67 -16.47
CA ALA A 420 -11.15 4.94 -16.70
C ALA A 420 -11.81 5.77 -15.59
N PRO A 421 -11.71 5.44 -14.29
CA PRO A 421 -12.29 6.26 -13.22
C PRO A 421 -11.76 7.69 -13.22
N TRP A 422 -10.48 7.89 -13.48
CA TRP A 422 -9.87 9.22 -13.52
C TRP A 422 -10.41 10.05 -14.69
N PHE A 423 -10.57 9.47 -15.88
CA PHE A 423 -11.17 10.14 -17.03
C PHE A 423 -12.66 10.42 -16.83
N MET A 424 -13.41 9.55 -16.16
CA MET A 424 -14.79 9.83 -15.74
C MET A 424 -14.84 11.03 -14.81
N GLY A 425 -13.92 11.12 -13.85
CA GLY A 425 -13.76 12.29 -12.99
C GLY A 425 -13.43 13.56 -13.79
N THR A 426 -12.54 13.48 -14.78
CA THR A 426 -12.19 14.60 -15.66
C THR A 426 -13.42 15.12 -16.41
N LEU A 427 -14.23 14.23 -16.97
CA LEU A 427 -15.47 14.59 -17.65
C LEU A 427 -16.47 15.25 -16.69
N LEU A 428 -16.63 14.66 -15.50
CA LEU A 428 -17.49 15.23 -14.45
C LEU A 428 -17.03 16.63 -14.03
N GLY A 429 -15.73 16.83 -13.78
CA GLY A 429 -15.15 18.14 -13.44
C GLY A 429 -15.40 19.18 -14.53
N TYR A 430 -15.28 18.81 -15.79
CA TYR A 430 -15.59 19.69 -16.92
C TYR A 430 -17.08 20.06 -16.99
N LEU A 431 -17.97 19.06 -16.84
CA LEU A 431 -19.42 19.31 -16.81
C LEU A 431 -19.83 20.25 -15.67
N LEU A 432 -19.28 20.04 -14.47
CA LEU A 432 -19.55 20.89 -13.31
C LEU A 432 -19.13 22.37 -13.54
N THR A 433 -18.05 22.63 -14.27
CA THR A 433 -17.65 23.99 -14.61
C THR A 433 -18.58 24.65 -15.62
N ARG A 434 -19.17 23.88 -16.54
CA ARG A 434 -20.09 24.37 -17.55
C ARG A 434 -21.49 24.67 -17.02
N THR A 435 -21.95 23.86 -16.05
CA THR A 435 -23.35 23.95 -15.54
C THR A 435 -23.46 24.79 -14.28
N GLY A 436 -22.34 25.13 -13.62
CA GLY A 436 -22.31 25.91 -12.40
C GLY A 436 -23.18 25.34 -11.27
N PHE A 437 -23.35 23.99 -11.23
CA PHE A 437 -24.20 23.26 -10.26
C PHE A 437 -25.69 23.58 -10.31
N LYS A 438 -26.14 24.36 -11.29
CA LYS A 438 -27.52 24.90 -11.36
C LYS A 438 -28.50 23.96 -12.10
N LYS A 439 -28.00 22.96 -12.84
CA LYS A 439 -28.84 22.03 -13.62
C LYS A 439 -28.67 20.60 -13.15
N PRO A 440 -29.72 19.81 -13.01
CA PRO A 440 -29.59 18.38 -12.75
C PRO A 440 -28.88 17.69 -13.94
N LEU A 441 -28.11 16.67 -13.63
CA LEU A 441 -27.23 15.96 -14.60
C LEU A 441 -28.03 15.46 -15.82
N SER A 442 -29.30 15.09 -15.64
CA SER A 442 -30.21 14.66 -16.71
C SER A 442 -30.45 15.75 -17.77
N GLN A 443 -30.48 17.02 -17.41
CA GLN A 443 -30.65 18.11 -18.37
C GLN A 443 -29.37 18.52 -19.09
N VAL A 444 -28.22 18.18 -18.51
CA VAL A 444 -26.90 18.46 -19.10
C VAL A 444 -26.59 17.50 -20.23
N ILE A 445 -26.94 16.22 -20.05
CA ILE A 445 -26.70 15.17 -21.05
C ILE A 445 -27.55 15.41 -22.32
N LEU A 446 -28.71 16.06 -22.19
CA LEU A 446 -29.61 16.35 -23.31
C LEU A 446 -29.24 17.63 -24.09
N THR A 447 -28.31 18.46 -23.59
CA THR A 447 -27.93 19.76 -24.21
C THR A 447 -26.49 19.79 -24.73
N THR A 448 -25.71 18.74 -24.53
CA THR A 448 -24.37 18.51 -25.11
C THR A 448 -24.41 17.55 -26.28
#